data_2fde93ff633ce59a5f9741fdc797399b
#
_entry.id   2fde93ff633ce59a5f9741fdc797399b
#
_cell.length_a   1.000
_cell.length_b   1.000
_cell.length_c   1.000
_cell.angle_alpha   90.00
_cell.angle_beta   90.00
_cell.angle_gamma   90.00
#
_symmetry.space_group_name_H-M   'P 1'
#
loop_
_entity.id
_entity.type
_entity.pdbx_description
1 polymer ?
#
loop_
_entity_poly.entity_id
_entity_poly.type
_entity_poly.pdbx_seq_one_letter_code
_entity_poly.pdbx_strand_id
1 'polypeptide(L)'
;EDLPVALENTLVVAQKCNQWTGFSLEKALFLDPATIGSYGEERFLQDGDLLWNSTGLGTLGRMAIYDSSKNEYGLAVADSHVTVIRAIPSMVSSEYLFKYFSSHTVQSVIEDKSEGSTKQKELATSTVKSYMVPLPPYEEQLRIVAVANNVIASIMRR
;
A
#
# COMPACT_ATOMS: atom_id res chain seq x y z
N GLU A 1 0.58 33.70 -5.47
CA GLU A 1 0.38 32.80 -6.62
C GLU A 1 -0.54 31.69 -6.17
N ASP A 2 -1.72 31.59 -6.81
CA ASP A 2 -2.67 30.53 -6.50
C ASP A 2 -2.06 29.18 -6.90
N LEU A 3 -2.06 28.22 -5.97
CA LEU A 3 -1.62 26.86 -6.23
C LEU A 3 -2.51 26.23 -7.33
N PRO A 4 -1.97 25.39 -8.21
CA PRO A 4 -2.80 24.62 -9.14
C PRO A 4 -3.90 23.88 -8.36
N VAL A 5 -5.12 23.85 -8.86
CA VAL A 5 -6.30 23.21 -8.21
C VAL A 5 -6.04 21.78 -7.76
N ALA A 6 -5.18 21.04 -8.50
CA ALA A 6 -4.76 19.68 -8.11
C ALA A 6 -3.97 19.66 -6.79
N LEU A 7 -3.25 20.74 -6.46
CA LEU A 7 -2.50 20.82 -5.21
C LEU A 7 -3.39 21.20 -4.02
N GLU A 8 -4.45 21.98 -4.23
CA GLU A 8 -5.39 22.36 -3.16
C GLU A 8 -6.19 21.17 -2.63
N ASN A 9 -6.38 20.12 -3.44
CA ASN A 9 -7.20 18.96 -3.13
C ASN A 9 -6.38 17.66 -3.02
N THR A 10 -5.13 17.73 -2.58
CA THR A 10 -4.31 16.53 -2.38
C THR A 10 -4.86 15.68 -1.25
N LEU A 11 -5.09 14.39 -1.52
CA LEU A 11 -5.58 13.45 -0.53
C LEU A 11 -4.45 12.88 0.35
N VAL A 12 -4.78 12.65 1.62
CA VAL A 12 -3.96 11.85 2.54
C VAL A 12 -4.59 10.47 2.71
N VAL A 13 -3.90 9.46 2.21
CA VAL A 13 -4.31 8.06 2.33
C VAL A 13 -3.82 7.51 3.65
N ALA A 14 -4.75 7.32 4.58
CA ALA A 14 -4.50 6.80 5.91
C ALA A 14 -4.77 5.29 5.98
N GLN A 15 -4.38 4.65 7.09
CA GLN A 15 -4.60 3.22 7.36
C GLN A 15 -6.04 2.75 7.10
N LYS A 16 -7.02 3.61 7.36
CA LYS A 16 -8.44 3.29 7.17
C LYS A 16 -8.83 3.12 5.70
N CYS A 17 -8.01 3.61 4.78
CA CYS A 17 -8.20 3.43 3.34
C CYS A 17 -7.81 2.02 2.88
N ASN A 18 -6.97 1.32 3.66
CA ASN A 18 -6.48 -0.02 3.37
C ASN A 18 -7.32 -1.05 4.12
N GLN A 19 -8.09 -1.84 3.39
CA GLN A 19 -8.89 -2.92 3.92
C GLN A 19 -8.52 -4.24 3.23
N TRP A 20 -8.71 -5.38 3.91
CA TRP A 20 -8.53 -6.69 3.27
C TRP A 20 -9.49 -6.91 2.09
N THR A 21 -10.58 -6.16 2.05
CA THR A 21 -11.58 -6.16 0.95
C THR A 21 -11.18 -5.27 -0.22
N GLY A 22 -10.11 -4.48 -0.07
CA GLY A 22 -9.58 -3.60 -1.11
C GLY A 22 -9.30 -2.18 -0.63
N PHE A 23 -8.95 -1.33 -1.58
CA PHE A 23 -8.64 0.08 -1.39
C PHE A 23 -9.90 0.95 -1.51
N SER A 24 -10.07 1.91 -0.58
CA SER A 24 -11.16 2.88 -0.61
C SER A 24 -10.67 4.26 -0.15
N LEU A 25 -11.12 5.30 -0.82
CA LEU A 25 -10.84 6.70 -0.46
C LEU A 25 -11.91 7.35 0.42
N GLU A 26 -12.99 6.65 0.78
CA GLU A 26 -14.07 7.20 1.61
C GLU A 26 -13.61 7.79 2.95
N LYS A 27 -12.47 7.32 3.46
CA LYS A 27 -11.88 7.77 4.72
C LYS A 27 -10.58 8.53 4.53
N ALA A 28 -10.24 8.90 3.31
CA ALA A 28 -9.12 9.79 3.03
C ALA A 28 -9.44 11.20 3.54
N LEU A 29 -8.41 11.91 3.93
CA LEU A 29 -8.49 13.31 4.36
C LEU A 29 -7.82 14.19 3.29
N PHE A 30 -8.10 15.46 3.31
CA PHE A 30 -7.36 16.42 2.50
C PHE A 30 -6.11 16.89 3.25
N LEU A 31 -5.02 17.01 2.51
CA LEU A 31 -3.79 17.60 3.01
C LEU A 31 -4.00 19.12 3.19
N ASP A 32 -3.43 19.68 4.28
CA ASP A 32 -3.36 21.13 4.40
C ASP A 32 -2.50 21.70 3.26
N PRO A 33 -3.05 22.54 2.37
CA PRO A 33 -2.31 23.10 1.25
C PRO A 33 -1.01 23.80 1.65
N ALA A 34 -0.93 24.38 2.84
CA ALA A 34 0.28 25.02 3.35
C ALA A 34 1.44 24.04 3.55
N THR A 35 1.17 22.76 3.70
CA THR A 35 2.19 21.72 3.94
C THR A 35 2.68 21.04 2.67
N ILE A 36 1.98 21.21 1.54
CA ILE A 36 2.25 20.46 0.32
C ILE A 36 3.68 20.70 -0.21
N GLY A 37 4.21 21.90 -0.07
CA GLY A 37 5.57 22.26 -0.48
C GLY A 37 6.68 21.54 0.29
N SER A 38 6.34 20.85 1.40
CA SER A 38 7.27 20.01 2.16
C SER A 38 7.39 18.58 1.62
N TYR A 39 6.53 18.19 0.68
CA TYR A 39 6.54 16.86 0.06
C TYR A 39 7.37 16.89 -1.23
N GLY A 40 8.40 16.04 -1.30
CA GLY A 40 9.10 15.77 -2.57
C GLY A 40 8.21 14.98 -3.53
N GLU A 41 8.51 15.07 -4.82
CA GLU A 41 7.73 14.39 -5.88
C GLU A 41 7.60 12.88 -5.65
N GLU A 42 8.62 12.25 -5.05
CA GLU A 42 8.64 10.82 -4.73
C GLU A 42 7.60 10.42 -3.68
N ARG A 43 7.08 11.37 -2.91
CA ARG A 43 6.06 11.14 -1.87
C ARG A 43 4.65 11.04 -2.43
N PHE A 44 4.42 11.56 -3.62
CA PHE A 44 3.11 11.42 -4.27
C PHE A 44 2.89 9.98 -4.73
N LEU A 45 1.71 9.46 -4.43
CA LEU A 45 1.31 8.11 -4.78
C LEU A 45 1.16 7.98 -6.30
N GLN A 46 1.61 6.85 -6.81
CA GLN A 46 1.48 6.47 -8.21
C GLN A 46 0.59 5.23 -8.31
N ASP A 47 -0.10 5.09 -9.42
CA ASP A 47 -0.92 3.92 -9.68
C ASP A 47 -0.11 2.63 -9.52
N GLY A 48 -0.65 1.67 -8.80
CA GLY A 48 0.03 0.42 -8.49
C GLY A 48 0.96 0.46 -7.26
N ASP A 49 1.11 1.60 -6.56
CA ASP A 49 1.84 1.63 -5.29
C ASP A 49 1.16 0.70 -4.27
N LEU A 50 1.95 -0.13 -3.59
CA LEU A 50 1.45 -0.92 -2.47
C LEU A 50 1.44 -0.05 -1.20
N LEU A 51 0.30 -0.02 -0.54
CA LEU A 51 0.08 0.71 0.70
C LEU A 51 0.00 -0.28 1.85
N TRP A 52 1.02 -0.29 2.71
CA TRP A 52 1.13 -1.24 3.82
C TRP A 52 0.94 -0.52 5.16
N ASN A 53 -0.10 -0.86 5.90
CA ASN A 53 -0.29 -0.33 7.25
C ASN A 53 0.85 -0.77 8.16
N SER A 54 1.69 0.17 8.53
CA SER A 54 2.89 -0.06 9.35
C SER A 54 2.64 0.02 10.85
N THR A 55 1.46 0.48 11.28
CA THR A 55 1.08 0.60 12.69
C THR A 55 -0.37 0.21 12.93
N GLY A 56 -0.76 0.19 14.20
CA GLY A 56 -2.15 0.15 14.63
C GLY A 56 -2.65 -1.23 15.06
N LEU A 57 -3.35 -1.25 16.19
CA LEU A 57 -3.96 -2.47 16.73
C LEU A 57 -5.05 -2.98 15.77
N GLY A 58 -4.85 -4.20 15.23
CA GLY A 58 -5.78 -4.83 14.29
C GLY A 58 -5.77 -4.25 12.86
N THR A 59 -4.91 -3.26 12.57
CA THR A 59 -4.70 -2.71 11.22
C THR A 59 -3.30 -2.97 10.68
N LEU A 60 -2.34 -3.24 11.57
CA LEU A 60 -0.97 -3.60 11.21
C LEU A 60 -0.98 -4.75 10.19
N GLY A 61 -0.18 -4.60 9.15
CA GLY A 61 -0.06 -5.61 8.11
C GLY A 61 -1.07 -5.52 6.97
N ARG A 62 -2.20 -4.83 7.14
CA ARG A 62 -3.15 -4.68 6.04
C ARG A 62 -2.49 -4.00 4.86
N MET A 63 -2.81 -4.50 3.68
CA MET A 63 -2.28 -3.97 2.43
C MET A 63 -3.38 -3.71 1.42
N ALA A 64 -3.13 -2.71 0.58
CA ALA A 64 -3.92 -2.46 -0.61
C ALA A 64 -3.00 -1.97 -1.74
N ILE A 65 -3.47 -2.02 -2.97
CA ILE A 65 -2.83 -1.39 -4.12
C ILE A 65 -3.55 -0.07 -4.36
N TYR A 66 -2.78 1.03 -4.48
CA TYR A 66 -3.33 2.32 -4.85
C TYR A 66 -3.84 2.28 -6.28
N ASP A 67 -5.08 2.67 -6.45
CA ASP A 67 -5.78 2.76 -7.73
C ASP A 67 -6.09 4.24 -7.97
N SER A 68 -5.31 4.86 -8.84
CA SER A 68 -5.41 6.28 -9.16
C SER A 68 -6.75 6.63 -9.82
N SER A 69 -7.41 5.67 -10.47
CA SER A 69 -8.71 5.90 -11.10
C SER A 69 -9.84 6.20 -10.11
N LYS A 70 -9.64 5.86 -8.84
CA LYS A 70 -10.56 6.17 -7.74
C LYS A 70 -10.35 7.56 -7.14
N ASN A 71 -9.27 8.24 -7.52
CA ASN A 71 -8.94 9.58 -7.02
C ASN A 71 -9.30 10.66 -8.03
N GLU A 72 -10.48 11.21 -7.92
CA GLU A 72 -10.96 12.29 -8.76
C GLU A 72 -10.18 13.62 -8.59
N TYR A 73 -9.43 13.78 -7.51
CA TYR A 73 -8.63 14.96 -7.21
C TYR A 73 -7.21 14.91 -7.79
N GLY A 74 -6.77 13.76 -8.28
CA GLY A 74 -5.50 13.55 -8.98
C GLY A 74 -4.33 13.24 -8.06
N LEU A 75 -4.04 14.05 -7.04
CA LEU A 75 -2.88 13.86 -6.17
C LEU A 75 -3.24 13.21 -4.84
N ALA A 76 -2.34 12.35 -4.35
CA ALA A 76 -2.45 11.75 -3.03
C ALA A 76 -1.06 11.48 -2.44
N VAL A 77 -0.98 11.51 -1.12
CA VAL A 77 0.19 11.09 -0.32
C VAL A 77 -0.26 10.08 0.72
N ALA A 78 0.65 9.23 1.18
CA ALA A 78 0.38 8.35 2.32
C ALA A 78 0.65 9.09 3.63
N ASP A 79 -0.14 8.78 4.68
CA ASP A 79 0.16 9.25 6.01
C ASP A 79 1.37 8.51 6.62
N SER A 80 1.85 8.96 7.77
CA SER A 80 3.04 8.39 8.45
C SER A 80 2.85 6.94 8.92
N HIS A 81 1.62 6.45 8.98
CA HIS A 81 1.27 5.10 9.42
C HIS A 81 1.09 4.11 8.25
N VAL A 82 1.37 4.55 7.03
CA VAL A 82 1.31 3.74 5.81
C VAL A 82 2.66 3.75 5.13
N THR A 83 3.28 2.59 5.04
CA THR A 83 4.50 2.41 4.24
C THR A 83 4.14 2.19 2.78
N VAL A 84 4.73 2.96 1.90
CA VAL A 84 4.55 2.83 0.45
C VAL A 84 5.66 1.97 -0.13
N ILE A 85 5.29 0.95 -0.90
CA ILE A 85 6.23 0.12 -1.67
C ILE A 85 5.91 0.31 -3.15
N ARG A 86 6.86 0.88 -3.88
CA ARG A 86 6.73 1.10 -5.33
C ARG A 86 7.46 0.02 -6.09
N ALA A 87 6.73 -0.71 -6.91
CA ALA A 87 7.30 -1.70 -7.79
C ALA A 87 8.17 -1.03 -8.86
N ILE A 88 9.28 -1.66 -9.23
CA ILE A 88 10.11 -1.23 -10.37
C ILE A 88 9.46 -1.80 -11.63
N PRO A 89 8.92 -0.95 -12.52
CA PRO A 89 8.26 -1.41 -13.74
C PRO A 89 9.14 -2.38 -14.54
N SER A 90 8.55 -3.34 -15.21
CA SER A 90 9.19 -4.40 -15.98
C SER A 90 10.07 -5.41 -15.21
N MET A 91 10.39 -5.14 -13.96
CA MET A 91 11.12 -6.08 -13.09
C MET A 91 10.19 -6.84 -12.18
N VAL A 92 9.24 -6.13 -11.55
CA VAL A 92 8.33 -6.74 -10.59
C VAL A 92 6.91 -6.18 -10.74
N SER A 93 5.91 -7.06 -10.72
CA SER A 93 4.51 -6.71 -10.73
C SER A 93 4.04 -6.28 -9.35
N SER A 94 3.31 -5.17 -9.27
CA SER A 94 2.67 -4.71 -8.03
C SER A 94 1.72 -5.77 -7.46
N GLU A 95 0.92 -6.42 -8.30
CA GLU A 95 0.02 -7.49 -7.87
C GLU A 95 0.78 -8.71 -7.34
N TYR A 96 1.93 -9.06 -7.94
CA TYR A 96 2.77 -10.14 -7.45
C TYR A 96 3.33 -9.83 -6.06
N LEU A 97 3.87 -8.63 -5.86
CA LEU A 97 4.32 -8.18 -4.54
C LEU A 97 3.18 -8.16 -3.53
N PHE A 98 2.02 -7.67 -3.92
CA PHE A 98 0.83 -7.68 -3.07
C PHE A 98 0.46 -9.10 -2.61
N LYS A 99 0.44 -10.08 -3.53
CA LYS A 99 0.17 -11.49 -3.19
C LYS A 99 1.23 -12.06 -2.25
N TYR A 100 2.49 -11.73 -2.46
CA TYR A 100 3.57 -12.17 -1.58
C TYR A 100 3.44 -11.58 -0.18
N PHE A 101 3.36 -10.27 -0.05
CA PHE A 101 3.29 -9.61 1.26
C PHE A 101 1.97 -9.84 2.00
N SER A 102 0.87 -10.07 1.31
CA SER A 102 -0.40 -10.46 1.92
C SER A 102 -0.52 -11.95 2.22
N SER A 103 0.48 -12.76 1.84
CA SER A 103 0.48 -14.20 2.10
C SER A 103 0.59 -14.54 3.58
N HIS A 104 0.11 -15.73 3.94
CA HIS A 104 0.23 -16.25 5.31
C HIS A 104 1.69 -16.28 5.79
N THR A 105 2.64 -16.61 4.90
CA THR A 105 4.08 -16.66 5.21
C THR A 105 4.60 -15.33 5.76
N VAL A 106 4.13 -14.21 5.22
CA VAL A 106 4.53 -12.87 5.68
C VAL A 106 3.66 -12.41 6.85
N GLN A 107 2.35 -12.55 6.73
CA GLN A 107 1.40 -11.99 7.67
C GLN A 107 1.39 -12.70 9.03
N SER A 108 1.66 -14.02 9.09
CA SER A 108 1.68 -14.78 10.33
C SER A 108 2.78 -14.36 11.31
N VAL A 109 3.84 -13.72 10.82
CA VAL A 109 4.99 -13.29 11.65
C VAL A 109 5.13 -11.78 11.76
N ILE A 110 4.16 -11.02 11.22
CA ILE A 110 4.29 -9.55 11.13
C ILE A 110 4.31 -8.89 12.51
N GLU A 111 3.55 -9.42 13.46
CA GLU A 111 3.52 -8.92 14.82
C GLU A 111 4.82 -9.16 15.56
N ASP A 112 5.48 -10.30 15.31
CA ASP A 112 6.76 -10.65 15.92
C ASP A 112 7.91 -9.80 15.36
N LYS A 113 7.78 -9.36 14.10
CA LYS A 113 8.73 -8.48 13.43
C LYS A 113 8.51 -7.00 13.71
N SER A 114 7.45 -6.66 14.44
CA SER A 114 7.10 -5.29 14.78
C SER A 114 7.71 -4.89 16.11
N GLU A 115 8.14 -3.65 16.22
CA GLU A 115 8.71 -3.07 17.44
C GLU A 115 7.63 -2.35 18.25
N GLY A 116 7.88 -2.12 19.54
CA GLY A 116 7.02 -1.35 20.42
C GLY A 116 6.16 -2.20 21.37
N SER A 117 5.29 -1.51 22.11
CA SER A 117 4.40 -2.14 23.08
C SER A 117 3.22 -2.84 22.39
N THR A 118 2.53 -3.73 23.14
CA THR A 118 1.34 -4.46 22.64
C THR A 118 0.26 -3.54 22.04
N LYS A 119 0.20 -2.28 22.47
CA LYS A 119 -0.80 -1.31 22.02
C LYS A 119 -0.30 -0.38 20.90
N GLN A 120 1.01 -0.34 20.66
CA GLN A 120 1.67 0.55 19.67
C GLN A 120 2.79 -0.21 18.95
N LYS A 121 2.43 -1.27 18.27
CA LYS A 121 3.37 -1.99 17.40
C LYS A 121 3.57 -1.22 16.11
N GLU A 122 4.83 -1.13 15.68
CA GLU A 122 5.23 -0.50 14.45
C GLU A 122 6.15 -1.40 13.63
N LEU A 123 5.83 -1.59 12.36
CA LEU A 123 6.67 -2.26 11.40
C LEU A 123 7.63 -1.24 10.79
N ALA A 124 8.87 -1.22 11.28
CA ALA A 124 9.87 -0.29 10.82
C ALA A 124 10.18 -0.46 9.31
N THR A 125 10.46 0.64 8.63
CA THR A 125 10.85 0.62 7.20
C THR A 125 12.09 -0.25 6.96
N SER A 126 13.04 -0.31 7.90
CA SER A 126 14.20 -1.20 7.86
C SER A 126 13.80 -2.67 7.81
N THR A 127 12.79 -3.06 8.57
CA THR A 127 12.23 -4.41 8.56
C THR A 127 11.58 -4.72 7.21
N VAL A 128 10.80 -3.78 6.66
CA VAL A 128 10.20 -3.94 5.32
C VAL A 128 11.29 -4.14 4.26
N LYS A 129 12.37 -3.35 4.30
CA LYS A 129 13.51 -3.47 3.38
C LYS A 129 14.28 -4.79 3.52
N SER A 130 14.18 -5.48 4.64
CA SER A 130 14.87 -6.75 4.89
C SER A 130 14.18 -7.98 4.30
N TYR A 131 12.95 -7.85 3.81
CA TYR A 131 12.25 -8.98 3.21
C TYR A 131 12.93 -9.47 1.93
N MET A 132 13.20 -10.76 1.88
CA MET A 132 13.71 -11.44 0.71
C MET A 132 12.53 -11.93 -0.14
N VAL A 133 12.21 -11.17 -1.19
CA VAL A 133 11.13 -11.52 -2.11
C VAL A 133 11.66 -12.40 -3.24
N PRO A 134 11.12 -13.61 -3.46
CA PRO A 134 11.48 -14.39 -4.64
C PRO A 134 11.01 -13.67 -5.91
N LEU A 135 11.89 -13.48 -6.87
CA LEU A 135 11.61 -12.77 -8.12
C LEU A 135 11.78 -13.70 -9.32
N PRO A 136 10.76 -14.47 -9.69
CA PRO A 136 10.79 -15.21 -10.95
C PRO A 136 10.74 -14.24 -12.15
N PRO A 137 11.00 -14.69 -13.38
CA PRO A 137 10.81 -13.88 -14.57
C PRO A 137 9.45 -13.19 -14.60
N TYR A 138 9.37 -11.99 -15.14
CA TYR A 138 8.16 -11.15 -15.06
C TYR A 138 6.89 -11.85 -15.55
N GLU A 139 6.96 -12.57 -16.68
CA GLU A 139 5.84 -13.34 -17.22
C GLU A 139 5.36 -14.44 -16.26
N GLU A 140 6.27 -15.04 -15.51
CA GLU A 140 5.93 -16.02 -14.48
C GLU A 140 5.22 -15.36 -13.29
N GLN A 141 5.62 -14.14 -12.91
CA GLN A 141 4.91 -13.38 -11.87
C GLN A 141 3.45 -13.15 -12.29
N LEU A 142 3.21 -12.74 -13.53
CA LEU A 142 1.86 -12.52 -14.06
C LEU A 142 1.03 -13.81 -14.07
N ARG A 143 1.65 -14.94 -14.43
CA ARG A 143 1.01 -16.27 -14.41
C ARG A 143 0.63 -16.69 -13.00
N ILE A 144 1.50 -16.49 -12.02
CA ILE A 144 1.24 -16.77 -10.60
C ILE A 144 0.05 -15.95 -10.11
N VAL A 145 0.03 -14.65 -10.42
CA VAL A 145 -1.07 -13.75 -10.05
C VAL A 145 -2.39 -14.22 -10.64
N ALA A 146 -2.41 -14.56 -11.93
CA ALA A 146 -3.62 -15.04 -12.60
C ALA A 146 -4.18 -16.33 -11.95
N VAL A 147 -3.31 -17.30 -11.65
CA VAL A 147 -3.70 -18.53 -10.96
C VAL A 147 -4.24 -18.25 -9.57
N ALA A 148 -3.55 -17.41 -8.78
CA ALA A 148 -3.99 -17.04 -7.44
C ALA A 148 -5.36 -16.35 -7.45
N ASN A 149 -5.61 -15.44 -8.39
CA ASN A 149 -6.88 -14.75 -8.54
C ASN A 149 -8.01 -15.72 -8.92
N ASN A 150 -7.77 -16.68 -9.82
CA ASN A 150 -8.74 -17.70 -10.19
C ASN A 150 -9.12 -18.59 -9.01
N VAL A 151 -8.15 -19.01 -8.19
CA VAL A 151 -8.40 -19.81 -6.99
C VAL A 151 -9.25 -19.03 -5.99
N ILE A 152 -8.89 -17.78 -5.70
CA ILE A 152 -9.65 -16.91 -4.78
C ILE A 152 -11.09 -16.73 -5.29
N ALA A 153 -11.26 -16.42 -6.57
CA ALA A 153 -12.59 -16.25 -7.17
C ALA A 153 -13.44 -17.53 -7.10
N SER A 154 -12.82 -18.69 -7.20
CA SER A 154 -13.52 -19.99 -7.10
C SER A 154 -13.97 -20.28 -5.66
N ILE A 155 -13.24 -19.84 -4.66
CA ILE A 155 -13.60 -20.00 -3.25
C ILE A 155 -14.74 -19.04 -2.87
N MET A 156 -14.70 -17.79 -3.37
CA MET A 156 -15.70 -16.76 -3.05
C MET A 156 -17.07 -16.98 -3.72
N ARG A 157 -17.16 -17.87 -4.71
CA ARG A 157 -18.45 -18.23 -5.38
C ARG A 157 -19.23 -19.34 -4.67
N ARG A 158 -18.70 -19.91 -3.61
CA ARG A 158 -19.35 -20.94 -2.78
C ARG A 158 -20.03 -20.32 -1.57
#